data_a201543874ce77ef5b436d87b6799193
#
_entry.id   a201543874ce77ef5b436d87b6799193
#
_cell.length_a   1.000
_cell.length_b   1.000
_cell.length_c   1.000
_cell.angle_alpha   90.00
_cell.angle_beta   90.00
_cell.angle_gamma   90.00
#
_symmetry.space_group_name_H-M   'P 1'
#
loop_
_entity.id
_entity.type
_entity.pdbx_description
1 polymer ?
#
loop_
_entity_poly.entity_id
_entity_poly.type
_entity_poly.pdbx_seq_one_letter_code
_entity_poly.pdbx_strand_id
1 'polypeptide(L)'
;MNQKNNLKIYSCIWIIAILILVFSLSQNFGYAKVINYSGIVRGATQKLIKKELFEQQDDELIVYLDDVLYDLQTGDGKYDLIKIHNNSYQKQLSDMSTMWTEIKFEIIKVRSGESKYKLYDLSEEYFTKANEMVATAQECSDHQLVLLIQIFIVYLMLTFGTFLFWNKYRKKQVEKAMYIDKLTGINNHAAFERDLKNKAAKLGYPFAVICLDRYR
;
A
#
# COMPACT_ATOMS: atom_id res chain seq x y z
N MET A 1 8.60 23.49 -26.04
CA MET A 1 7.64 22.63 -25.33
C MET A 1 7.05 23.41 -24.18
N ASN A 2 5.73 23.56 -24.11
CA ASN A 2 5.03 24.60 -23.33
C ASN A 2 5.15 24.28 -21.81
N GLN A 3 5.73 25.19 -21.05
CA GLN A 3 6.00 25.06 -19.59
C GLN A 3 4.74 24.68 -18.77
N LYS A 4 3.57 25.19 -19.19
CA LYS A 4 2.26 24.84 -18.59
C LYS A 4 1.91 23.34 -18.76
N ASN A 5 2.30 22.73 -19.88
CA ASN A 5 2.04 21.32 -20.12
C ASN A 5 2.92 20.40 -19.25
N ASN A 6 4.19 20.78 -19.06
CA ASN A 6 5.07 20.01 -18.18
C ASN A 6 4.58 20.02 -16.73
N LEU A 7 4.09 21.18 -16.23
CA LEU A 7 3.54 21.26 -14.87
C LEU A 7 2.30 20.36 -14.69
N LYS A 8 1.42 20.33 -15.69
CA LYS A 8 0.24 19.43 -15.67
C LYS A 8 0.65 17.95 -15.65
N ILE A 9 1.63 17.57 -16.47
CA ILE A 9 2.14 16.18 -16.52
C ILE A 9 2.72 15.79 -15.15
N TYR A 10 3.54 16.64 -14.53
CA TYR A 10 4.06 16.37 -13.18
C TYR A 10 2.95 16.21 -12.14
N SER A 11 1.95 17.09 -12.16
CA SER A 11 0.81 17.00 -11.24
C SER A 11 0.04 15.69 -11.42
N CYS A 12 -0.18 15.25 -12.66
CA CYS A 12 -0.84 13.96 -12.93
C CYS A 12 -0.04 12.78 -12.40
N ILE A 13 1.28 12.76 -12.59
CA ILE A 13 2.16 11.69 -12.07
C ILE A 13 2.06 11.61 -10.54
N TRP A 14 2.06 12.77 -9.86
CA TRP A 14 1.94 12.83 -8.42
C TRP A 14 0.60 12.29 -7.90
N ILE A 15 -0.50 12.68 -8.55
CA ILE A 15 -1.83 12.19 -8.19
C ILE A 15 -1.90 10.67 -8.35
N ILE A 16 -1.40 10.14 -9.46
CA ILE A 16 -1.36 8.69 -9.70
C ILE A 16 -0.51 7.98 -8.64
N ALA A 17 0.67 8.50 -8.30
CA ALA A 17 1.54 7.91 -7.29
C ALA A 17 0.89 7.88 -5.89
N ILE A 18 0.17 8.93 -5.51
CA ILE A 18 -0.59 8.99 -4.26
C ILE A 18 -1.73 7.97 -4.27
N LEU A 19 -2.48 7.86 -5.37
CA LEU A 19 -3.58 6.89 -5.49
C LEU A 19 -3.08 5.44 -5.36
N ILE A 20 -1.95 5.11 -5.99
CA ILE A 20 -1.32 3.79 -5.87
C ILE A 20 -0.90 3.51 -4.42
N LEU A 21 -0.31 4.50 -3.74
CA LEU A 21 0.11 4.35 -2.34
C LEU A 21 -1.09 4.13 -1.41
N VAL A 22 -2.16 4.92 -1.57
CA VAL A 22 -3.39 4.79 -0.77
C VAL A 22 -4.05 3.43 -1.02
N PHE A 23 -4.14 3.01 -2.29
CA PHE A 23 -4.68 1.68 -2.64
C PHE A 23 -3.86 0.56 -2.00
N SER A 24 -2.52 0.60 -2.11
CA SER A 24 -1.64 -0.40 -1.52
C SER A 24 -1.77 -0.46 0.01
N LEU A 25 -1.92 0.69 0.66
CA LEU A 25 -2.15 0.77 2.11
C LEU A 25 -3.51 0.16 2.49
N SER A 26 -4.56 0.44 1.73
CA SER A 26 -5.90 -0.15 1.94
C SER A 26 -5.86 -1.69 1.84
N GLN A 27 -5.11 -2.24 0.87
CA GLN A 27 -4.93 -3.69 0.76
C GLN A 27 -4.26 -4.29 2.01
N ASN A 28 -3.24 -3.65 2.57
CA ASN A 28 -2.58 -4.13 3.80
C ASN A 28 -3.56 -4.22 4.99
N PHE A 29 -4.44 -3.24 5.17
CA PHE A 29 -5.50 -3.32 6.18
C PHE A 29 -6.47 -4.48 5.91
N GLY A 30 -6.80 -4.73 4.65
CA GLY A 30 -7.63 -5.87 4.26
C GLY A 30 -6.99 -7.22 4.64
N TYR A 31 -5.70 -7.41 4.37
CA TYR A 31 -4.96 -8.62 4.77
C TYR A 31 -4.95 -8.81 6.29
N ALA A 32 -4.73 -7.74 7.06
CA ALA A 32 -4.77 -7.81 8.53
C ALA A 32 -6.14 -8.26 9.06
N LYS A 33 -7.25 -7.79 8.45
CA LYS A 33 -8.60 -8.27 8.76
C LYS A 33 -8.73 -9.77 8.46
N VAL A 34 -8.31 -10.22 7.28
CA VAL A 34 -8.40 -11.64 6.90
C VAL A 34 -7.63 -12.53 7.87
N ILE A 35 -6.41 -12.16 8.27
CA ILE A 35 -5.61 -12.91 9.26
C ILE A 35 -6.36 -12.99 10.59
N ASN A 36 -6.92 -11.89 11.06
CA ASN A 36 -7.70 -11.85 12.31
C ASN A 36 -8.91 -12.79 12.24
N TYR A 37 -9.71 -12.71 11.17
CA TYR A 37 -10.89 -13.56 11.01
C TYR A 37 -10.56 -15.03 10.78
N SER A 38 -9.47 -15.34 10.08
CA SER A 38 -8.93 -16.71 10.00
C SER A 38 -8.56 -17.25 11.39
N GLY A 39 -7.95 -16.42 12.24
CA GLY A 39 -7.67 -16.73 13.64
C GLY A 39 -8.95 -16.93 14.48
N ILE A 40 -10.00 -16.13 14.22
CA ILE A 40 -11.31 -16.27 14.85
C ILE A 40 -11.94 -17.61 14.45
N VAL A 41 -11.93 -18.00 13.17
CA VAL A 41 -12.44 -19.30 12.72
C VAL A 41 -11.77 -20.43 13.50
N ARG A 42 -10.44 -20.41 13.62
CA ARG A 42 -9.70 -21.39 14.41
C ARG A 42 -10.16 -21.47 15.87
N GLY A 43 -10.19 -20.31 16.56
CA GLY A 43 -10.50 -20.24 17.99
C GLY A 43 -11.98 -20.49 18.30
N ALA A 44 -12.87 -19.95 17.47
CA ALA A 44 -14.32 -20.08 17.66
C ALA A 44 -14.79 -21.51 17.37
N THR A 45 -14.22 -22.20 16.38
CA THR A 45 -14.52 -23.61 16.13
C THR A 45 -14.10 -24.48 17.30
N GLN A 46 -12.91 -24.28 17.86
CA GLN A 46 -12.48 -25.01 19.07
C GLN A 46 -13.40 -24.72 20.25
N LYS A 47 -13.82 -23.48 20.44
CA LYS A 47 -14.79 -23.11 21.49
C LYS A 47 -16.12 -23.80 21.30
N LEU A 48 -16.63 -23.83 20.07
CA LEU A 48 -17.90 -24.49 19.73
C LEU A 48 -17.83 -25.98 20.05
N ILE A 49 -16.82 -26.69 19.52
CA ILE A 49 -16.65 -28.13 19.70
C ILE A 49 -16.52 -28.46 21.18
N LYS A 50 -15.73 -27.68 21.93
CA LYS A 50 -15.63 -27.86 23.38
C LYS A 50 -16.99 -27.73 24.08
N LYS A 51 -17.82 -26.76 23.69
CA LYS A 51 -19.19 -26.62 24.22
C LYS A 51 -20.04 -27.86 23.89
N GLU A 52 -20.04 -28.31 22.63
CA GLU A 52 -20.82 -29.46 22.18
C GLU A 52 -20.40 -30.77 22.91
N LEU A 53 -19.10 -30.95 23.14
CA LEU A 53 -18.60 -32.10 23.94
C LEU A 53 -19.09 -32.09 25.39
N PHE A 54 -19.40 -30.91 25.95
CA PHE A 54 -20.01 -30.71 27.27
C PHE A 54 -21.53 -30.52 27.23
N GLU A 55 -22.18 -30.89 26.10
CA GLU A 55 -23.63 -30.82 25.91
C GLU A 55 -24.22 -29.39 26.00
N GLN A 56 -23.37 -28.40 25.71
CA GLN A 56 -23.76 -26.98 25.63
C GLN A 56 -23.89 -26.59 24.16
N GLN A 57 -25.13 -26.54 23.67
CA GLN A 57 -25.40 -26.13 22.28
C GLN A 57 -25.16 -24.66 22.06
N ASP A 58 -24.60 -24.29 20.89
CA ASP A 58 -24.34 -22.89 20.50
C ASP A 58 -24.59 -22.68 19.01
N ASP A 59 -25.85 -22.62 18.62
CA ASP A 59 -26.25 -22.43 17.22
C ASP A 59 -25.90 -21.03 16.69
N GLU A 60 -25.85 -20.03 17.56
CA GLU A 60 -25.43 -18.68 17.17
C GLU A 60 -23.97 -18.68 16.71
N LEU A 61 -23.13 -19.45 17.38
CA LEU A 61 -21.71 -19.57 17.02
C LEU A 61 -21.53 -20.35 15.71
N ILE A 62 -22.42 -21.32 15.41
CA ILE A 62 -22.44 -22.02 14.11
C ILE A 62 -22.74 -21.04 12.98
N VAL A 63 -23.82 -20.25 13.14
CA VAL A 63 -24.20 -19.24 12.14
C VAL A 63 -23.09 -18.19 11.96
N TYR A 64 -22.49 -17.74 13.05
CA TYR A 64 -21.36 -16.81 13.00
C TYR A 64 -20.18 -17.37 12.20
N LEU A 65 -19.82 -18.64 12.41
CA LEU A 65 -18.73 -19.29 11.68
C LEU A 65 -19.07 -19.51 10.20
N ASP A 66 -20.33 -19.85 9.87
CA ASP A 66 -20.80 -19.92 8.49
C ASP A 66 -20.61 -18.59 7.76
N ASP A 67 -21.01 -17.48 8.39
CA ASP A 67 -20.90 -16.13 7.82
C ASP A 67 -19.43 -15.72 7.64
N VAL A 68 -18.57 -16.01 8.61
CA VAL A 68 -17.13 -15.68 8.51
C VAL A 68 -16.45 -16.48 7.41
N LEU A 69 -16.71 -17.78 7.31
CA LEU A 69 -16.13 -18.64 6.26
C LEU A 69 -16.62 -18.22 4.87
N TYR A 70 -17.89 -17.85 4.74
CA TYR A 70 -18.44 -17.30 3.50
C TYR A 70 -17.72 -16.01 3.09
N ASP A 71 -17.52 -15.08 4.03
CA ASP A 71 -16.87 -13.81 3.74
C ASP A 71 -15.38 -14.00 3.37
N LEU A 72 -14.66 -14.89 4.07
CA LEU A 72 -13.29 -15.24 3.71
C LEU A 72 -13.17 -15.80 2.28
N GLN A 73 -14.17 -16.58 1.81
CA GLN A 73 -14.17 -17.20 0.48
C GLN A 73 -14.52 -16.20 -0.63
N THR A 74 -15.51 -15.36 -0.37
CA THR A 74 -16.09 -14.49 -1.41
C THR A 74 -15.51 -13.09 -1.40
N GLY A 75 -15.19 -12.56 -0.22
CA GLY A 75 -14.88 -11.14 -0.02
C GLY A 75 -16.09 -10.23 -0.19
N ASP A 76 -17.30 -10.77 -0.08
CA ASP A 76 -18.58 -10.06 -0.31
C ASP A 76 -19.58 -10.36 0.82
N GLY A 77 -19.08 -10.50 2.04
CA GLY A 77 -19.87 -10.75 3.22
C GLY A 77 -20.00 -9.53 4.14
N LYS A 78 -20.62 -9.74 5.31
CA LYS A 78 -20.93 -8.66 6.27
C LYS A 78 -19.71 -8.13 7.05
N TYR A 79 -18.57 -8.80 6.97
CA TYR A 79 -17.35 -8.39 7.70
C TYR A 79 -16.40 -7.57 6.85
N ASP A 80 -16.75 -7.28 5.59
CA ASP A 80 -15.96 -6.45 4.68
C ASP A 80 -14.51 -6.96 4.59
N LEU A 81 -14.37 -8.27 4.32
CA LEU A 81 -13.08 -8.93 4.11
C LEU A 81 -12.67 -8.83 2.65
N ILE A 82 -11.38 -8.76 2.40
CA ILE A 82 -10.87 -8.89 1.05
C ILE A 82 -10.67 -10.36 0.68
N LYS A 83 -10.89 -10.71 -0.58
CA LYS A 83 -10.53 -12.02 -1.09
C LYS A 83 -9.02 -12.09 -1.38
N ILE A 84 -8.31 -13.01 -0.72
CA ILE A 84 -6.90 -13.28 -1.01
C ILE A 84 -6.79 -14.13 -2.27
N HIS A 85 -6.22 -13.59 -3.35
CA HIS A 85 -6.03 -14.27 -4.63
C HIS A 85 -4.74 -15.11 -4.68
N ASN A 86 -4.51 -15.94 -3.65
CA ASN A 86 -3.42 -16.89 -3.58
C ASN A 86 -3.97 -18.31 -3.69
N ASN A 87 -3.46 -19.11 -4.63
CA ASN A 87 -3.99 -20.45 -4.91
C ASN A 87 -3.86 -21.40 -3.70
N SER A 88 -2.77 -21.31 -2.95
CA SER A 88 -2.56 -22.14 -1.75
C SER A 88 -3.58 -21.79 -0.68
N TYR A 89 -3.75 -20.50 -0.38
CA TYR A 89 -4.73 -20.02 0.58
C TYR A 89 -6.16 -20.41 0.20
N GLN A 90 -6.55 -20.20 -1.07
CA GLN A 90 -7.89 -20.56 -1.55
C GLN A 90 -8.18 -22.06 -1.48
N LYS A 91 -7.17 -22.91 -1.74
CA LYS A 91 -7.28 -24.35 -1.58
C LYS A 91 -7.48 -24.71 -0.11
N GLN A 92 -6.64 -24.20 0.78
CA GLN A 92 -6.76 -24.45 2.23
C GLN A 92 -8.13 -23.98 2.76
N LEU A 93 -8.63 -22.83 2.32
CA LEU A 93 -9.94 -22.33 2.71
C LEU A 93 -11.09 -23.20 2.21
N SER A 94 -10.98 -23.75 0.99
CA SER A 94 -11.94 -24.74 0.46
C SER A 94 -11.94 -26.03 1.26
N ASP A 95 -10.75 -26.56 1.60
CA ASP A 95 -10.59 -27.74 2.44
C ASP A 95 -11.20 -27.51 3.84
N MET A 96 -10.94 -26.35 4.44
CA MET A 96 -11.53 -25.93 5.72
C MET A 96 -13.06 -25.87 5.68
N SER A 97 -13.65 -25.35 4.60
CA SER A 97 -15.11 -25.29 4.43
C SER A 97 -15.74 -26.66 4.28
N THR A 98 -15.05 -27.60 3.63
CA THR A 98 -15.47 -29.00 3.52
C THR A 98 -15.47 -29.65 4.91
N MET A 99 -14.38 -29.54 5.65
CA MET A 99 -14.26 -30.04 7.02
C MET A 99 -15.26 -29.38 7.97
N TRP A 100 -15.54 -28.09 7.81
CA TRP A 100 -16.57 -27.41 8.59
C TRP A 100 -17.96 -28.04 8.39
N THR A 101 -18.27 -28.45 7.17
CA THR A 101 -19.52 -29.16 6.87
C THR A 101 -19.56 -30.53 7.57
N GLU A 102 -18.45 -31.25 7.60
CA GLU A 102 -18.33 -32.54 8.33
C GLU A 102 -18.47 -32.29 9.84
N ILE A 103 -17.84 -31.27 10.40
CA ILE A 103 -17.96 -30.92 11.83
C ILE A 103 -19.43 -30.64 12.18
N LYS A 104 -20.15 -29.85 11.40
CA LYS A 104 -21.58 -29.57 11.63
C LYS A 104 -22.41 -30.85 11.63
N PHE A 105 -22.11 -31.79 10.73
CA PHE A 105 -22.78 -33.09 10.68
C PHE A 105 -22.49 -33.94 11.93
N GLU A 106 -21.24 -33.99 12.39
CA GLU A 106 -20.88 -34.73 13.61
C GLU A 106 -21.43 -34.04 14.88
N ILE A 107 -21.59 -32.72 14.93
CA ILE A 107 -22.30 -32.05 16.02
C ILE A 107 -23.73 -32.53 16.13
N ILE A 108 -24.45 -32.68 15.00
CA ILE A 108 -25.83 -33.18 15.01
C ILE A 108 -25.88 -34.62 15.58
N LYS A 109 -24.94 -35.48 15.22
CA LYS A 109 -24.85 -36.85 15.74
C LYS A 109 -24.56 -36.87 17.24
N VAL A 110 -23.62 -36.07 17.71
CA VAL A 110 -23.29 -35.95 19.14
C VAL A 110 -24.51 -35.48 19.92
N ARG A 111 -25.27 -34.54 19.40
CA ARG A 111 -26.54 -34.05 20.00
C ARG A 111 -27.63 -35.13 20.02
N SER A 112 -27.58 -36.10 19.09
CA SER A 112 -28.50 -37.28 19.10
C SER A 112 -28.03 -38.45 19.99
N GLY A 113 -26.92 -38.30 20.70
CA GLY A 113 -26.39 -39.28 21.63
C GLY A 113 -25.34 -40.23 21.07
N GLU A 114 -24.81 -39.96 19.87
CA GLU A 114 -23.71 -40.73 19.30
C GLU A 114 -22.34 -40.39 19.96
N SER A 115 -21.32 -41.16 19.60
CA SER A 115 -19.97 -41.03 20.16
C SER A 115 -19.33 -39.67 19.89
N LYS A 116 -18.72 -39.08 20.91
CA LYS A 116 -18.02 -37.79 20.86
C LYS A 116 -16.61 -37.87 20.25
N TYR A 117 -16.04 -39.08 20.07
CA TYR A 117 -14.63 -39.26 19.65
C TYR A 117 -14.35 -38.68 18.26
N LYS A 118 -15.23 -38.91 17.30
CA LYS A 118 -15.03 -38.41 15.94
C LYS A 118 -15.08 -36.89 15.85
N LEU A 119 -15.98 -36.28 16.62
CA LEU A 119 -16.02 -34.78 16.70
C LEU A 119 -14.74 -34.21 17.31
N TYR A 120 -14.18 -34.89 18.32
CA TYR A 120 -12.90 -34.52 18.91
C TYR A 120 -11.76 -34.63 17.88
N ASP A 121 -11.62 -35.77 17.19
CA ASP A 121 -10.56 -36.00 16.20
C ASP A 121 -10.62 -34.97 15.05
N LEU A 122 -11.83 -34.71 14.53
CA LEU A 122 -12.05 -33.67 13.52
C LEU A 122 -11.65 -32.29 14.04
N SER A 123 -11.84 -32.01 15.33
CA SER A 123 -11.45 -30.71 15.90
C SER A 123 -9.95 -30.49 15.88
N GLU A 124 -9.16 -31.51 16.19
CA GLU A 124 -7.70 -31.45 16.19
C GLU A 124 -7.15 -31.31 14.76
N GLU A 125 -7.73 -32.04 13.80
CA GLU A 125 -7.35 -31.90 12.41
C GLU A 125 -7.71 -30.52 11.88
N TYR A 126 -8.92 -30.02 12.17
CA TYR A 126 -9.37 -28.70 11.78
C TYR A 126 -8.48 -27.60 12.34
N PHE A 127 -8.10 -27.71 13.62
CA PHE A 127 -7.19 -26.76 14.27
C PHE A 127 -5.84 -26.71 13.58
N THR A 128 -5.28 -27.86 13.20
CA THR A 128 -4.00 -27.95 12.49
C THR A 128 -4.08 -27.25 11.12
N LYS A 129 -5.11 -27.59 10.32
CA LYS A 129 -5.32 -26.95 9.01
C LYS A 129 -5.63 -25.46 9.11
N ALA A 130 -6.35 -25.03 10.14
CA ALA A 130 -6.60 -23.62 10.40
C ALA A 130 -5.30 -22.85 10.70
N ASN A 131 -4.36 -23.46 11.45
CA ASN A 131 -3.05 -22.87 11.68
C ASN A 131 -2.25 -22.68 10.38
N GLU A 132 -2.26 -23.69 9.50
CA GLU A 132 -1.61 -23.62 8.19
C GLU A 132 -2.23 -22.52 7.31
N MET A 133 -3.56 -22.41 7.30
CA MET A 133 -4.27 -21.37 6.57
C MET A 133 -3.92 -19.98 7.09
N VAL A 134 -3.87 -19.77 8.41
CA VAL A 134 -3.47 -18.51 9.02
C VAL A 134 -2.03 -18.14 8.66
N ALA A 135 -1.10 -19.12 8.70
CA ALA A 135 0.29 -18.90 8.32
C ALA A 135 0.40 -18.48 6.84
N THR A 136 -0.32 -19.15 5.94
CA THR A 136 -0.35 -18.76 4.51
C THR A 136 -0.94 -17.36 4.30
N ALA A 137 -1.99 -16.99 5.05
CA ALA A 137 -2.54 -15.63 5.00
C ALA A 137 -1.52 -14.59 5.46
N GLN A 138 -0.73 -14.92 6.49
CA GLN A 138 0.34 -14.05 6.98
C GLN A 138 1.46 -13.89 5.96
N GLU A 139 1.91 -14.97 5.33
CA GLU A 139 2.89 -14.90 4.23
C GLU A 139 2.42 -13.99 3.09
N CYS A 140 1.14 -14.10 2.70
CA CYS A 140 0.55 -13.20 1.70
C CYS A 140 0.59 -11.73 2.15
N SER A 141 0.29 -11.47 3.43
CA SER A 141 0.35 -10.12 4.01
C SER A 141 1.78 -9.57 4.02
N ASP A 142 2.77 -10.38 4.38
CA ASP A 142 4.17 -9.98 4.40
C ASP A 142 4.67 -9.62 2.99
N HIS A 143 4.26 -10.37 1.96
CA HIS A 143 4.53 -10.01 0.57
C HIS A 143 3.91 -8.67 0.18
N GLN A 144 2.68 -8.39 0.58
CA GLN A 144 2.03 -7.11 0.32
C GLN A 144 2.72 -5.96 1.05
N LEU A 145 3.19 -6.18 2.27
CA LEU A 145 3.96 -5.18 3.02
C LEU A 145 5.27 -4.83 2.31
N VAL A 146 6.00 -5.84 1.80
CA VAL A 146 7.23 -5.61 1.02
C VAL A 146 6.94 -4.77 -0.23
N LEU A 147 5.85 -5.06 -0.96
CA LEU A 147 5.43 -4.27 -2.12
C LEU A 147 5.09 -2.82 -1.72
N LEU A 148 4.39 -2.62 -0.60
CA LEU A 148 4.08 -1.29 -0.08
C LEU A 148 5.37 -0.49 0.21
N ILE A 149 6.35 -1.12 0.86
CA ILE A 149 7.65 -0.49 1.15
C ILE A 149 8.37 -0.11 -0.15
N GLN A 150 8.37 -0.97 -1.16
CA GLN A 150 8.98 -0.67 -2.46
C GLN A 150 8.29 0.52 -3.16
N ILE A 151 6.97 0.55 -3.18
CA ILE A 151 6.19 1.68 -3.71
C ILE A 151 6.53 2.97 -2.96
N PHE A 152 6.64 2.92 -1.64
CA PHE A 152 6.99 4.07 -0.81
C PHE A 152 8.41 4.60 -1.10
N ILE A 153 9.39 3.70 -1.29
CA ILE A 153 10.76 4.09 -1.69
C ILE A 153 10.76 4.79 -3.05
N VAL A 154 10.04 4.26 -4.04
CA VAL A 154 9.91 4.91 -5.36
C VAL A 154 9.27 6.29 -5.23
N TYR A 155 8.24 6.42 -4.39
CA TYR A 155 7.60 7.70 -4.10
C TYR A 155 8.60 8.71 -3.49
N LEU A 156 9.43 8.29 -2.53
CA LEU A 156 10.48 9.15 -1.96
C LEU A 156 11.53 9.58 -3.00
N MET A 157 11.95 8.69 -3.88
CA MET A 157 12.88 9.02 -4.97
C MET A 157 12.29 10.06 -5.93
N LEU A 158 11.01 9.92 -6.28
CA LEU A 158 10.31 10.89 -7.12
C LEU A 158 10.19 12.27 -6.43
N THR A 159 9.89 12.30 -5.11
CA THR A 159 9.83 13.56 -4.35
C THR A 159 11.19 14.24 -4.34
N PHE A 160 12.25 13.52 -4.05
CA PHE A 160 13.60 14.07 -4.02
C PHE A 160 14.05 14.57 -5.39
N GLY A 161 13.78 13.81 -6.45
CA GLY A 161 14.08 14.22 -7.83
C GLY A 161 13.37 15.51 -8.24
N THR A 162 12.07 15.62 -7.91
CA THR A 162 11.29 16.85 -8.19
C THR A 162 11.79 18.04 -7.37
N PHE A 163 12.19 17.83 -6.13
CA PHE A 163 12.78 18.87 -5.28
C PHE A 163 14.11 19.42 -5.87
N LEU A 164 15.00 18.53 -6.31
CA LEU A 164 16.27 18.92 -6.96
C LEU A 164 16.01 19.70 -8.26
N PHE A 165 15.07 19.21 -9.08
CA PHE A 165 14.68 19.87 -10.31
C PHE A 165 14.12 21.28 -10.04
N TRP A 166 13.24 21.41 -9.05
CA TRP A 166 12.64 22.67 -8.66
C TRP A 166 13.69 23.68 -8.16
N ASN A 167 14.63 23.23 -7.34
CA ASN A 167 15.73 24.08 -6.85
C ASN A 167 16.62 24.58 -7.99
N LYS A 168 16.95 23.72 -8.96
CA LYS A 168 17.73 24.09 -10.17
C LYS A 168 16.95 25.09 -11.02
N TYR A 169 15.66 24.88 -11.17
CA TYR A 169 14.77 25.76 -11.92
C TYR A 169 14.67 27.15 -11.25
N ARG A 170 14.43 27.19 -9.94
CA ARG A 170 14.37 28.43 -9.16
C ARG A 170 15.67 29.23 -9.28
N LYS A 171 16.82 28.60 -9.14
CA LYS A 171 18.12 29.26 -9.30
C LYS A 171 18.23 29.96 -10.67
N LYS A 172 17.87 29.27 -11.76
CA LYS A 172 17.88 29.87 -13.11
C LYS A 172 16.92 31.06 -13.25
N GLN A 173 15.75 30.99 -12.62
CA GLN A 173 14.79 32.12 -12.66
C GLN A 173 15.29 33.31 -11.88
N VAL A 174 15.87 33.10 -10.70
CA VAL A 174 16.49 34.16 -9.88
C VAL A 174 17.66 34.81 -10.62
N GLU A 175 18.54 33.98 -11.23
CA GLU A 175 19.65 34.51 -12.04
C GLU A 175 19.15 35.38 -13.21
N LYS A 176 18.12 34.91 -13.94
CA LYS A 176 17.53 35.72 -15.02
C LYS A 176 16.94 37.04 -14.49
N ALA A 177 16.24 37.00 -13.36
CA ALA A 177 15.64 38.20 -12.77
C ALA A 177 16.69 39.18 -12.24
N MET A 178 17.87 38.66 -11.79
CA MET A 178 18.96 39.50 -11.29
C MET A 178 19.81 40.15 -12.39
N TYR A 179 19.98 39.45 -13.53
CA TYR A 179 20.97 39.85 -14.56
C TYR A 179 20.36 40.31 -15.89
N ILE A 180 19.04 40.19 -16.07
CA ILE A 180 18.36 40.63 -17.30
C ILE A 180 17.42 41.80 -16.99
N ASP A 181 17.53 42.86 -17.76
CA ASP A 181 16.61 44.00 -17.73
C ASP A 181 15.22 43.58 -18.26
N LYS A 182 14.17 43.83 -17.48
CA LYS A 182 12.81 43.38 -17.82
C LYS A 182 12.19 44.10 -19.03
N LEU A 183 12.65 45.31 -19.34
CA LEU A 183 12.11 46.12 -20.43
C LEU A 183 12.77 45.79 -21.76
N THR A 184 14.09 45.64 -21.74
CA THR A 184 14.89 45.47 -22.96
C THR A 184 15.27 44.04 -23.25
N GLY A 185 15.21 43.13 -22.25
CA GLY A 185 15.60 41.75 -22.38
C GLY A 185 17.10 41.50 -22.50
N ILE A 186 17.93 42.55 -22.38
CA ILE A 186 19.39 42.45 -22.40
C ILE A 186 19.98 42.38 -20.99
N ASN A 187 21.29 42.11 -20.89
CA ASN A 187 21.99 42.12 -19.60
C ASN A 187 21.94 43.51 -18.95
N ASN A 188 21.61 43.51 -17.66
CA ASN A 188 21.59 44.76 -16.87
C ASN A 188 22.99 45.05 -16.27
N HIS A 189 23.09 46.12 -15.52
CA HIS A 189 24.34 46.56 -14.87
C HIS A 189 24.96 45.49 -13.97
N ALA A 190 24.14 44.74 -13.21
CA ALA A 190 24.64 43.70 -12.35
C ALA A 190 25.23 42.50 -13.12
N ALA A 191 24.69 42.21 -14.31
CA ALA A 191 25.29 41.22 -15.23
C ALA A 191 26.65 41.68 -15.76
N PHE A 192 26.75 42.96 -16.10
CA PHE A 192 27.99 43.55 -16.54
C PHE A 192 29.07 43.47 -15.46
N GLU A 193 28.79 43.87 -14.23
CA GLU A 193 29.74 43.77 -13.11
C GLU A 193 30.20 42.33 -12.84
N ARG A 194 29.30 41.37 -12.86
CA ARG A 194 29.63 39.94 -12.72
C ARG A 194 30.58 39.49 -13.83
N ASP A 195 30.26 39.80 -15.07
CA ASP A 195 31.06 39.39 -16.23
C ASP A 195 32.42 40.05 -16.25
N LEU A 196 32.49 41.31 -15.80
CA LEU A 196 33.72 42.04 -15.64
C LEU A 196 34.66 41.39 -14.61
N LYS A 197 34.13 41.05 -13.42
CA LYS A 197 34.88 40.32 -12.39
C LYS A 197 35.38 38.95 -12.89
N ASN A 198 34.52 38.18 -13.59
CA ASN A 198 34.86 36.82 -14.05
C ASN A 198 35.82 36.81 -15.25
N LYS A 199 35.66 37.74 -16.19
CA LYS A 199 36.50 37.82 -17.40
C LYS A 199 37.82 38.55 -17.17
N ALA A 200 37.79 39.64 -16.37
CA ALA A 200 39.00 40.38 -16.01
C ALA A 200 40.05 39.48 -15.33
N ALA A 201 39.59 38.59 -14.44
CA ALA A 201 40.47 37.65 -13.75
C ALA A 201 41.07 36.55 -14.67
N LYS A 202 40.45 36.34 -15.86
CA LYS A 202 40.90 35.29 -16.79
C LYS A 202 41.75 35.79 -17.95
N LEU A 203 41.60 37.05 -18.36
CA LEU A 203 42.18 37.53 -19.63
C LEU A 203 43.58 38.12 -19.46
N GLY A 204 43.98 38.58 -18.28
CA GLY A 204 45.34 39.15 -18.05
C GLY A 204 45.73 40.37 -18.91
N TYR A 205 44.81 40.85 -19.76
CA TYR A 205 45.03 41.98 -20.65
C TYR A 205 44.20 43.22 -20.22
N PRO A 206 44.70 44.44 -20.44
CA PRO A 206 43.89 45.62 -20.24
C PRO A 206 42.73 45.65 -21.25
N PHE A 207 41.51 45.93 -20.78
CA PHE A 207 40.34 46.12 -21.63
C PHE A 207 39.66 47.42 -21.29
N ALA A 208 39.01 48.02 -22.29
CA ALA A 208 38.22 49.24 -22.12
C ALA A 208 36.73 48.93 -22.21
N VAL A 209 35.93 49.59 -21.38
CA VAL A 209 34.47 49.52 -21.43
C VAL A 209 33.97 50.85 -21.97
N ILE A 210 33.20 50.81 -23.07
CA ILE A 210 32.57 51.97 -23.65
C ILE A 210 31.08 51.96 -23.26
N CYS A 211 30.66 52.96 -22.50
CA CYS A 211 29.25 53.19 -22.17
C CYS A 211 28.67 54.19 -23.18
N LEU A 212 27.66 53.77 -23.94
CA LEU A 212 26.92 54.64 -24.86
C LEU A 212 25.61 55.04 -24.18
N ASP A 213 25.52 56.33 -23.79
CA ASP A 213 24.28 56.91 -23.30
C ASP A 213 23.64 57.74 -24.43
N ARG A 214 22.33 57.56 -24.61
CA ARG A 214 21.58 58.29 -25.63
C ARG A 214 20.84 59.39 -24.93
N TYR A 215 21.43 60.57 -24.95
CA TYR A 215 20.70 61.76 -24.58
C TYR A 215 19.52 62.00 -25.54
N ARG A 216 18.32 62.11 -24.98
CA ARG A 216 17.15 62.63 -25.67
C ARG A 216 17.06 64.12 -25.49
#